data_66d8ba1a5442679bba80f413bef9802d
#
_entry.id   66d8ba1a5442679bba80f413bef9802d
#
_cell.length_a   1.000
_cell.length_b   1.000
_cell.length_c   1.000
_cell.angle_alpha   90.00
_cell.angle_beta   90.00
_cell.angle_gamma   90.00
#
_symmetry.space_group_name_H-M   'P 1'
#
loop_
_entity.id
_entity.type
_entity.pdbx_description
1 polymer ?
#
loop_
_entity_poly.entity_id
_entity_poly.type
_entity_poly.pdbx_seq_one_letter_code
_entity_poly.pdbx_strand_id
1 'polypeptide(L)'
;MKHHLSLLFSSFFLYFSITSYAAGDVTFDPNTRYSQLIIDACIGNFSGNTTETGFNTFNEDGTSKATAIHGKKSIDYVPGLVAKAVIEAVDYYQDQSFAKPWFYSVEWYGNKFYSGIETGGGSLDNLNAVKLYFLLGELAASGKFSAVNANTVANCNIAKAKALQGLQAHNTKYSITATSGSTNPNEKTPISNAAALPLRGETYDVTGGWWHKSGYHNQLWLDGQYMGPALLAQYVAEGKNITSTTEGDWDLIVKQFDIVWHYCWNPTDKLLYHAFCADGGTNSTSYSTHWEGLSNTAGSECYHSAEYWGRAEGWYVLALVDVLEQMDKAGISKTDPRYTKLLSYLKQAMDGLLDRQDKTTGCWYQLLGYKGDFSVDNYYRKDGKTLIKAGPATNYLEASATAIFTDVLLKGKRLGYLTDSKYEEAAKKAYKGLVKQFVKTDVDGNPYGIISCCCSAGLGGQSADEKYRTGSAAYYLLGYDVAPTDNYTEGKALGAFILAAVEYERAYLPLASEEPIGCKCLKVSLQ
;
A
#
# COMPACT_ATOMS: atom_id res chain seq x y z
N MET A 1 -45.97 -58.17 31.01
CA MET A 1 -46.42 -57.09 30.15
C MET A 1 -45.68 -55.84 30.58
N LYS A 2 -44.58 -55.45 29.90
CA LYS A 2 -43.87 -54.18 30.04
C LYS A 2 -43.63 -53.69 28.63
N HIS A 3 -44.31 -52.59 28.27
CA HIS A 3 -44.12 -51.91 26.99
C HIS A 3 -42.88 -51.08 27.06
N HIS A 4 -41.91 -51.32 26.16
CA HIS A 4 -40.81 -50.41 25.87
C HIS A 4 -41.24 -49.44 24.78
N LEU A 5 -41.32 -48.16 25.13
CA LEU A 5 -41.53 -47.06 24.20
C LEU A 5 -40.15 -46.58 23.71
N SER A 6 -39.88 -46.79 22.42
CA SER A 6 -38.65 -46.36 21.78
C SER A 6 -38.87 -44.96 21.21
N LEU A 7 -38.21 -43.93 21.78
CA LEU A 7 -38.18 -42.57 21.23
C LEU A 7 -37.13 -42.51 20.13
N LEU A 8 -37.57 -42.35 18.90
CA LEU A 8 -36.73 -41.95 17.78
C LEU A 8 -36.46 -40.44 17.88
N PHE A 9 -35.22 -40.07 18.19
CA PHE A 9 -34.74 -38.71 17.99
C PHE A 9 -34.33 -38.53 16.52
N SER A 10 -35.16 -37.85 15.72
CA SER A 10 -34.79 -37.34 14.41
C SER A 10 -33.92 -36.08 14.59
N SER A 11 -32.61 -36.21 14.41
CA SER A 11 -31.70 -35.10 14.32
C SER A 11 -31.91 -34.39 12.98
N PHE A 12 -32.62 -33.28 13.00
CA PHE A 12 -32.63 -32.33 11.89
C PHE A 12 -31.28 -31.64 11.85
N PHE A 13 -30.38 -32.08 10.98
CA PHE A 13 -29.25 -31.27 10.55
C PHE A 13 -29.81 -30.19 9.64
N LEU A 14 -29.90 -28.95 10.18
CA LEU A 14 -30.01 -27.76 9.35
C LEU A 14 -28.66 -27.60 8.63
N TYR A 15 -28.62 -27.98 7.37
CA TYR A 15 -27.61 -27.51 6.45
C TYR A 15 -27.82 -26.00 6.27
N PHE A 16 -27.07 -25.18 6.99
CA PHE A 16 -26.83 -23.84 6.53
C PHE A 16 -25.96 -23.95 5.27
N SER A 17 -26.63 -23.89 4.12
CA SER A 17 -25.94 -23.55 2.89
C SER A 17 -25.35 -22.16 3.09
N ILE A 18 -24.05 -22.10 3.36
CA ILE A 18 -23.26 -20.89 3.17
C ILE A 18 -23.35 -20.65 1.67
N THR A 19 -24.30 -19.81 1.26
CA THR A 19 -24.26 -19.20 -0.06
C THR A 19 -22.97 -18.38 -0.06
N SER A 20 -21.96 -18.91 -0.73
CA SER A 20 -20.81 -18.09 -1.15
C SER A 20 -21.41 -16.93 -1.93
N TYR A 21 -21.40 -15.74 -1.33
CA TYR A 21 -21.72 -14.53 -2.06
C TYR A 21 -20.66 -14.43 -3.15
N ALA A 22 -21.08 -14.63 -4.39
CA ALA A 22 -20.24 -14.44 -5.54
C ALA A 22 -19.71 -13.01 -5.52
N ALA A 23 -18.42 -12.85 -5.76
CA ALA A 23 -17.77 -11.56 -5.96
C ALA A 23 -18.57 -10.72 -6.95
N GLY A 24 -18.66 -9.43 -6.70
CA GLY A 24 -19.52 -8.44 -7.28
C GLY A 24 -20.02 -8.68 -8.71
N ASP A 25 -21.33 -8.75 -8.86
CA ASP A 25 -22.02 -8.79 -10.17
C ASP A 25 -22.12 -7.39 -10.82
N VAL A 26 -21.13 -6.51 -10.60
CA VAL A 26 -21.13 -5.19 -11.22
C VAL A 26 -20.85 -5.33 -12.71
N THR A 27 -21.80 -4.89 -13.52
CA THR A 27 -21.56 -4.70 -14.95
C THR A 27 -20.63 -3.50 -15.12
N PHE A 28 -19.41 -3.74 -15.60
CA PHE A 28 -18.47 -2.66 -15.87
C PHE A 28 -18.96 -1.76 -17.02
N ASP A 29 -19.18 -0.49 -16.71
CA ASP A 29 -19.40 0.55 -17.72
C ASP A 29 -18.17 1.45 -17.79
N PRO A 30 -17.46 1.52 -18.95
CA PRO A 30 -16.26 2.34 -19.10
C PRO A 30 -16.51 3.85 -18.97
N ASN A 31 -17.77 4.31 -19.02
CA ASN A 31 -18.14 5.72 -18.89
C ASN A 31 -18.54 6.09 -17.45
N THR A 32 -18.59 5.15 -16.54
CA THR A 32 -18.95 5.39 -15.15
C THR A 32 -17.75 5.88 -14.35
N ARG A 33 -17.93 6.93 -13.54
CA ARG A 33 -16.93 7.46 -12.61
C ARG A 33 -17.01 6.70 -11.30
N TYR A 34 -16.30 5.57 -11.24
CA TYR A 34 -16.30 4.70 -10.05
C TYR A 34 -15.60 5.34 -8.85
N SER A 35 -14.66 6.27 -9.06
CA SER A 35 -14.07 7.03 -7.95
C SER A 35 -15.14 7.81 -7.19
N GLN A 36 -16.03 8.50 -7.89
CA GLN A 36 -17.14 9.25 -7.28
C GLN A 36 -18.05 8.31 -6.50
N LEU A 37 -18.55 7.26 -7.13
CA LEU A 37 -19.50 6.34 -6.51
C LEU A 37 -18.93 5.70 -5.23
N ILE A 38 -17.66 5.30 -5.26
CA ILE A 38 -17.01 4.66 -4.13
C ILE A 38 -16.63 5.65 -3.02
N ILE A 39 -16.18 6.85 -3.34
CA ILE A 39 -15.94 7.88 -2.32
C ILE A 39 -17.24 8.23 -1.61
N ASP A 40 -18.31 8.52 -2.34
CA ASP A 40 -19.61 8.88 -1.76
C ASP A 40 -20.17 7.76 -0.85
N ALA A 41 -20.00 6.50 -1.26
CA ALA A 41 -20.48 5.36 -0.50
C ALA A 41 -19.64 5.03 0.74
N CYS A 42 -18.31 5.23 0.68
CA CYS A 42 -17.39 4.65 1.66
C CYS A 42 -16.66 5.65 2.56
N ILE A 43 -16.60 6.96 2.19
CA ILE A 43 -15.76 7.92 2.92
C ILE A 43 -16.16 8.07 4.40
N GLY A 44 -17.45 7.92 4.71
CA GLY A 44 -17.97 7.99 6.08
C GLY A 44 -17.69 6.73 6.91
N ASN A 45 -17.37 5.62 6.28
CA ASN A 45 -17.18 4.34 6.95
C ASN A 45 -16.32 3.36 6.13
N PHE A 46 -15.14 3.03 6.62
CA PHE A 46 -14.30 1.95 6.11
C PHE A 46 -13.61 1.27 7.28
N SER A 47 -13.30 -0.01 7.17
CA SER A 47 -12.71 -0.78 8.27
C SER A 47 -11.24 -1.07 8.05
N GLY A 48 -10.47 -1.01 9.12
CA GLY A 48 -9.11 -1.51 9.21
C GLY A 48 -9.00 -2.33 10.48
N ASN A 49 -9.22 -3.62 10.42
CA ASN A 49 -8.84 -4.52 11.50
C ASN A 49 -9.60 -4.35 12.82
N THR A 50 -10.90 -4.53 12.87
CA THR A 50 -11.76 -4.54 14.09
C THR A 50 -12.28 -3.20 14.59
N THR A 51 -11.75 -2.08 14.15
CA THR A 51 -12.32 -0.76 14.43
C THR A 51 -12.70 -0.11 13.12
N GLU A 52 -13.97 0.12 12.93
CA GLU A 52 -14.47 0.89 11.81
C GLU A 52 -13.83 2.28 11.84
N THR A 53 -13.36 2.72 10.70
CA THR A 53 -12.79 4.04 10.49
C THR A 53 -13.61 4.76 9.44
N GLY A 54 -13.61 6.07 9.50
CA GLY A 54 -14.30 6.89 8.53
C GLY A 54 -14.05 8.37 8.84
N PHE A 55 -14.48 9.23 7.93
CA PHE A 55 -14.39 10.67 8.09
C PHE A 55 -15.78 11.25 8.31
N ASN A 56 -15.88 12.39 8.96
CA ASN A 56 -17.10 13.17 8.92
C ASN A 56 -17.44 13.48 7.48
N THR A 57 -18.72 13.45 7.15
CA THR A 57 -19.23 13.83 5.84
C THR A 57 -19.88 15.21 5.88
N PHE A 58 -19.86 15.92 4.77
CA PHE A 58 -20.24 17.31 4.66
C PHE A 58 -21.16 17.55 3.46
N ASN A 59 -21.86 18.67 3.47
CA ASN A 59 -22.56 19.24 2.34
C ASN A 59 -21.59 20.10 1.49
N GLU A 60 -22.04 20.54 0.32
CA GLU A 60 -21.25 21.38 -0.60
C GLU A 60 -20.88 22.76 0.00
N ASP A 61 -21.67 23.24 0.95
CA ASP A 61 -21.44 24.51 1.66
C ASP A 61 -20.50 24.37 2.88
N GLY A 62 -19.97 23.16 3.15
CA GLY A 62 -19.10 22.87 4.28
C GLY A 62 -19.82 22.63 5.60
N THR A 63 -21.15 22.56 5.62
CA THR A 63 -21.90 22.15 6.80
C THR A 63 -21.81 20.65 7.03
N SER A 64 -21.66 20.21 8.28
CA SER A 64 -21.55 18.78 8.62
C SER A 64 -22.85 18.05 8.29
N LYS A 65 -22.75 16.96 7.54
CA LYS A 65 -23.85 16.07 7.16
C LYS A 65 -24.04 14.94 8.16
N ALA A 66 -22.95 14.37 8.63
CA ALA A 66 -22.94 13.33 9.65
C ALA A 66 -21.60 13.33 10.39
N THR A 67 -21.63 13.01 11.67
CA THR A 67 -20.40 12.69 12.42
C THR A 67 -19.90 11.31 12.01
N ALA A 68 -18.59 11.14 11.91
CA ALA A 68 -17.97 9.83 11.73
C ALA A 68 -18.48 8.90 12.84
N ILE A 69 -19.19 7.86 12.45
CA ILE A 69 -19.86 6.94 13.36
C ILE A 69 -18.82 6.14 14.13
N HIS A 70 -17.73 5.81 13.46
CA HIS A 70 -16.65 5.02 14.02
C HIS A 70 -15.32 5.65 13.59
N GLY A 71 -14.45 5.90 14.48
CA GLY A 71 -13.18 6.47 14.12
C GLY A 71 -12.06 5.86 14.94
N LYS A 72 -11.15 5.16 14.31
CA LYS A 72 -9.81 5.02 14.86
C LYS A 72 -9.24 6.42 14.94
N LYS A 73 -9.20 6.95 16.15
CA LYS A 73 -8.88 8.36 16.43
C LYS A 73 -7.38 8.59 16.44
N SER A 74 -6.67 8.14 15.41
CA SER A 74 -5.21 8.31 15.32
C SER A 74 -4.78 8.60 13.89
N ILE A 75 -3.67 9.28 13.76
CA ILE A 75 -2.97 9.37 12.50
C ILE A 75 -2.27 8.03 12.24
N ASP A 76 -2.58 7.41 11.11
CA ASP A 76 -2.12 6.07 10.74
C ASP A 76 -2.06 6.00 9.20
N TYR A 77 -1.25 5.10 8.64
CA TYR A 77 -1.10 4.99 7.19
C TYR A 77 -2.39 4.59 6.46
N VAL A 78 -3.28 3.83 7.10
CA VAL A 78 -4.54 3.39 6.45
C VAL A 78 -5.49 4.57 6.22
N PRO A 79 -5.96 5.32 7.25
CA PRO A 79 -6.75 6.52 7.01
C PRO A 79 -5.96 7.59 6.26
N GLY A 80 -4.63 7.66 6.42
CA GLY A 80 -3.76 8.56 5.67
C GLY A 80 -3.76 8.26 4.17
N LEU A 81 -3.73 6.98 3.77
CA LEU A 81 -3.85 6.56 2.38
C LEU A 81 -5.22 6.94 1.78
N VAL A 82 -6.31 6.69 2.51
CA VAL A 82 -7.66 7.07 2.05
C VAL A 82 -7.75 8.59 1.90
N ALA A 83 -7.28 9.36 2.88
CA ALA A 83 -7.27 10.81 2.82
C ALA A 83 -6.44 11.33 1.64
N LYS A 84 -5.23 10.75 1.40
CA LYS A 84 -4.40 11.07 0.24
C LYS A 84 -5.15 10.80 -1.06
N ALA A 85 -5.76 9.63 -1.19
CA ALA A 85 -6.49 9.24 -2.39
C ALA A 85 -7.69 10.16 -2.67
N VAL A 86 -8.44 10.51 -1.63
CA VAL A 86 -9.60 11.41 -1.74
C VAL A 86 -9.15 12.83 -2.09
N ILE A 87 -8.06 13.34 -1.50
CA ILE A 87 -7.60 14.70 -1.82
C ILE A 87 -7.02 14.78 -3.25
N GLU A 88 -6.44 13.70 -3.79
CA GLU A 88 -6.04 13.60 -5.19
C GLU A 88 -7.26 13.55 -6.14
N ALA A 89 -8.35 12.90 -5.71
CA ALA A 89 -9.62 12.96 -6.43
C ALA A 89 -10.20 14.38 -6.43
N VAL A 90 -10.14 15.09 -5.30
CA VAL A 90 -10.55 16.50 -5.21
C VAL A 90 -9.73 17.37 -6.16
N ASP A 91 -8.41 17.19 -6.21
CA ASP A 91 -7.55 17.93 -7.13
C ASP A 91 -7.90 17.65 -8.60
N TYR A 92 -8.19 16.40 -8.93
CA TYR A 92 -8.61 16.03 -10.29
C TYR A 92 -9.95 16.65 -10.67
N TYR A 93 -10.96 16.55 -9.80
CA TYR A 93 -12.31 17.05 -10.08
C TYR A 93 -12.48 18.55 -9.87
N GLN A 94 -11.59 19.17 -9.11
CA GLN A 94 -11.51 20.62 -8.85
C GLN A 94 -12.86 21.27 -8.51
N ASP A 95 -13.44 22.01 -9.48
CA ASP A 95 -14.62 22.84 -9.27
C ASP A 95 -15.95 22.07 -9.33
N GLN A 96 -15.93 20.74 -9.49
CA GLN A 96 -17.15 19.94 -9.45
C GLN A 96 -17.78 20.01 -8.06
N SER A 97 -19.07 20.32 -8.00
CA SER A 97 -19.78 20.54 -6.72
C SER A 97 -19.70 19.31 -5.80
N PHE A 98 -19.77 18.10 -6.37
CA PHE A 98 -19.69 16.85 -5.62
C PHE A 98 -18.30 16.60 -4.96
N ALA A 99 -17.24 17.25 -5.42
CA ALA A 99 -15.91 17.10 -4.84
C ALA A 99 -15.70 17.98 -3.57
N LYS A 100 -16.52 19.02 -3.39
CA LYS A 100 -16.43 19.91 -2.21
C LYS A 100 -16.66 19.18 -0.89
N PRO A 101 -17.68 18.33 -0.72
CA PRO A 101 -17.87 17.53 0.49
C PRO A 101 -16.66 16.65 0.82
N TRP A 102 -15.98 16.10 -0.20
CA TRP A 102 -14.79 15.28 0.01
C TRP A 102 -13.62 16.10 0.53
N PHE A 103 -13.41 17.30 -0.01
CA PHE A 103 -12.39 18.22 0.53
C PHE A 103 -12.62 18.48 2.01
N TYR A 104 -13.85 18.85 2.42
CA TYR A 104 -14.15 19.13 3.82
C TYR A 104 -14.02 17.91 4.72
N SER A 105 -14.28 16.72 4.21
CA SER A 105 -14.07 15.45 4.93
C SER A 105 -12.59 15.22 5.23
N VAL A 106 -11.71 15.41 4.24
CA VAL A 106 -10.25 15.27 4.41
C VAL A 106 -9.69 16.41 5.26
N GLU A 107 -10.17 17.63 5.08
CA GLU A 107 -9.81 18.79 5.89
C GLU A 107 -10.12 18.57 7.37
N TRP A 108 -11.32 18.07 7.68
CA TRP A 108 -11.71 17.73 9.04
C TRP A 108 -10.74 16.70 9.66
N TYR A 109 -10.42 15.64 8.92
CA TYR A 109 -9.46 14.62 9.38
C TYR A 109 -8.07 15.24 9.61
N GLY A 110 -7.56 16.00 8.65
CA GLY A 110 -6.27 16.67 8.75
C GLY A 110 -6.19 17.60 9.95
N ASN A 111 -7.18 18.47 10.14
CA ASN A 111 -7.24 19.40 11.27
C ASN A 111 -7.38 18.70 12.63
N LYS A 112 -8.01 17.53 12.68
CA LYS A 112 -8.17 16.78 13.93
C LYS A 112 -6.88 16.09 14.37
N PHE A 113 -6.05 15.63 13.45
CA PHE A 113 -4.95 14.71 13.78
C PHE A 113 -3.54 15.27 13.52
N TYR A 114 -3.38 16.48 12.97
CA TYR A 114 -2.07 17.08 12.67
C TYR A 114 -1.12 17.12 13.88
N SER A 115 -1.65 17.31 15.08
CA SER A 115 -0.85 17.38 16.31
C SER A 115 -0.32 16.01 16.76
N GLY A 116 -0.95 14.91 16.34
CA GLY A 116 -0.61 13.54 16.70
C GLY A 116 0.55 12.95 15.87
N ILE A 117 1.10 13.68 14.90
CA ILE A 117 2.25 13.24 14.13
C ILE A 117 3.45 13.04 15.06
N GLU A 118 4.05 11.84 15.01
CA GLU A 118 5.20 11.51 15.83
C GLU A 118 6.50 12.17 15.31
N THR A 119 7.35 12.60 16.24
CA THR A 119 8.66 13.20 15.94
C THR A 119 9.83 12.29 16.28
N GLY A 120 9.55 11.16 16.95
CA GLY A 120 10.55 10.20 17.38
C GLY A 120 11.01 9.22 16.31
N GLY A 121 10.28 9.14 15.18
CA GLY A 121 10.60 8.28 14.05
C GLY A 121 10.43 6.78 14.30
N GLY A 122 9.65 6.37 15.30
CA GLY A 122 9.53 4.96 15.69
C GLY A 122 8.81 4.06 14.68
N SER A 123 8.06 4.63 13.73
CA SER A 123 7.34 3.87 12.71
C SER A 123 7.20 4.65 11.41
N LEU A 124 7.68 4.08 10.31
CA LEU A 124 7.47 4.65 8.97
C LEU A 124 5.99 4.71 8.61
N ASP A 125 5.18 3.74 9.04
CA ASP A 125 3.73 3.72 8.80
C ASP A 125 3.05 4.99 9.34
N ASN A 126 3.41 5.42 10.55
CA ASN A 126 2.81 6.61 11.16
C ASN A 126 3.20 7.90 10.43
N LEU A 127 4.44 7.96 9.92
CA LEU A 127 4.93 9.12 9.16
C LEU A 127 4.27 9.22 7.78
N ASN A 128 3.96 8.09 7.13
CA ASN A 128 3.37 8.06 5.80
C ASN A 128 2.06 8.85 5.68
N ALA A 129 1.25 8.87 6.73
CA ALA A 129 -0.02 9.59 6.74
C ALA A 129 0.12 11.09 6.45
N VAL A 130 1.33 11.64 6.58
CA VAL A 130 1.60 13.07 6.33
C VAL A 130 1.54 13.44 4.86
N LYS A 131 1.63 12.48 3.94
CA LYS A 131 1.53 12.73 2.50
C LYS A 131 0.27 13.53 2.11
N LEU A 132 -0.83 13.34 2.81
CA LEU A 132 -2.07 14.10 2.56
C LEU A 132 -1.90 15.62 2.76
N TYR A 133 -1.03 16.05 3.69
CA TYR A 133 -0.93 17.46 4.09
C TYR A 133 -0.22 18.34 3.06
N PHE A 134 0.48 17.76 2.11
CA PHE A 134 1.08 18.51 1.00
C PHE A 134 -0.03 19.09 0.13
N LEU A 135 -0.83 18.24 -0.47
CA LEU A 135 -1.89 18.67 -1.39
C LEU A 135 -3.07 19.34 -0.66
N LEU A 136 -3.43 18.86 0.55
CA LEU A 136 -4.47 19.51 1.37
C LEU A 136 -4.11 20.99 1.66
N GLY A 137 -2.86 21.28 2.00
CA GLY A 137 -2.40 22.64 2.26
C GLY A 137 -2.48 23.52 1.02
N GLU A 138 -2.09 23.00 -0.15
CA GLU A 138 -2.17 23.70 -1.43
C GLU A 138 -3.63 24.01 -1.82
N LEU A 139 -4.52 23.03 -1.73
CA LEU A 139 -5.93 23.20 -2.05
C LEU A 139 -6.64 24.14 -1.05
N ALA A 140 -6.33 24.05 0.24
CA ALA A 140 -6.85 24.96 1.24
C ALA A 140 -6.43 26.43 0.99
N ALA A 141 -5.23 26.65 0.48
CA ALA A 141 -4.74 28.00 0.14
C ALA A 141 -5.24 28.50 -1.22
N SER A 142 -5.83 27.64 -2.06
CA SER A 142 -6.19 27.97 -3.45
C SER A 142 -7.35 28.95 -3.62
N GLY A 143 -8.16 29.15 -2.58
CA GLY A 143 -9.39 29.95 -2.64
C GLY A 143 -10.59 29.27 -3.35
N LYS A 144 -10.44 28.00 -3.78
CA LYS A 144 -11.51 27.25 -4.48
C LYS A 144 -12.63 26.77 -3.56
N PHE A 145 -12.35 26.64 -2.27
CA PHE A 145 -13.28 26.13 -1.25
C PHE A 145 -13.69 27.24 -0.29
N SER A 146 -14.99 27.54 -0.22
CA SER A 146 -15.50 28.71 0.52
C SER A 146 -15.54 28.57 2.04
N ALA A 147 -15.60 27.33 2.54
CA ALA A 147 -15.76 27.03 3.97
C ALA A 147 -14.48 26.44 4.61
N VAL A 148 -13.30 26.78 4.05
CA VAL A 148 -12.02 26.31 4.59
C VAL A 148 -11.80 26.84 6.01
N ASN A 149 -11.41 25.94 6.94
CA ASN A 149 -11.04 26.35 8.29
C ASN A 149 -9.78 27.23 8.25
N ALA A 150 -9.81 28.37 8.92
CA ALA A 150 -8.73 29.37 8.93
C ALA A 150 -7.36 28.82 9.37
N ASN A 151 -7.34 27.71 10.11
CA ASN A 151 -6.10 27.09 10.62
C ASN A 151 -5.56 25.98 9.71
N THR A 152 -6.26 25.56 8.66
CA THR A 152 -5.90 24.36 7.88
C THR A 152 -4.50 24.44 7.31
N VAL A 153 -4.13 25.55 6.67
CA VAL A 153 -2.79 25.74 6.10
C VAL A 153 -1.71 25.69 7.19
N ALA A 154 -1.94 26.35 8.33
CA ALA A 154 -1.01 26.32 9.45
C ALA A 154 -0.85 24.91 10.03
N ASN A 155 -1.95 24.15 10.19
CA ASN A 155 -1.96 22.78 10.68
C ASN A 155 -1.23 21.84 9.72
N CYS A 156 -1.40 22.01 8.40
CA CYS A 156 -0.64 21.26 7.38
C CYS A 156 0.88 21.52 7.53
N ASN A 157 1.30 22.76 7.71
CA ASN A 157 2.71 23.09 7.90
C ASN A 157 3.29 22.50 9.19
N ILE A 158 2.51 22.51 10.29
CA ILE A 158 2.90 21.86 11.55
C ILE A 158 3.06 20.34 11.35
N ALA A 159 2.10 19.69 10.69
CA ALA A 159 2.15 18.26 10.40
C ALA A 159 3.41 17.91 9.57
N LYS A 160 3.66 18.64 8.49
CA LYS A 160 4.87 18.48 7.66
C LYS A 160 6.15 18.68 8.47
N ALA A 161 6.24 19.73 9.27
CA ALA A 161 7.43 19.99 10.10
C ALA A 161 7.71 18.85 11.10
N LYS A 162 6.68 18.33 11.77
CA LYS A 162 6.79 17.19 12.69
C LYS A 162 7.26 15.91 12.00
N ALA A 163 6.71 15.59 10.83
CA ALA A 163 7.12 14.40 10.11
C ALA A 163 8.54 14.50 9.53
N LEU A 164 8.96 15.67 9.11
CA LEU A 164 10.37 15.89 8.71
C LEU A 164 11.32 15.62 9.90
N GLN A 165 10.97 16.10 11.08
CA GLN A 165 11.70 15.78 12.32
C GLN A 165 11.64 14.26 12.61
N GLY A 166 10.49 13.60 12.40
CA GLY A 166 10.33 12.15 12.53
C GLY A 166 11.23 11.36 11.57
N LEU A 167 11.31 11.76 10.30
CA LEU A 167 12.21 11.15 9.30
C LEU A 167 13.68 11.32 9.70
N GLN A 168 14.05 12.50 10.18
CA GLN A 168 15.42 12.80 10.68
C GLN A 168 15.78 11.91 11.88
N ALA A 169 14.85 11.78 12.82
CA ALA A 169 15.00 10.89 13.97
C ALA A 169 15.07 9.41 13.56
N HIS A 170 14.26 8.99 12.57
CA HIS A 170 14.28 7.64 12.03
C HIS A 170 15.63 7.30 11.39
N ASN A 171 16.11 8.16 10.49
CA ASN A 171 17.41 8.00 9.84
C ASN A 171 18.56 7.85 10.86
N THR A 172 18.49 8.56 11.99
CA THR A 172 19.54 8.54 13.01
C THR A 172 19.45 7.31 13.93
N LYS A 173 18.21 6.87 14.26
CA LYS A 173 17.98 5.88 15.35
C LYS A 173 17.66 4.48 14.85
N TYR A 174 17.05 4.37 13.67
CA TYR A 174 16.45 3.11 13.20
C TYR A 174 16.97 2.73 11.82
N SER A 175 18.29 2.69 11.70
CA SER A 175 19.00 2.26 10.50
C SER A 175 20.05 1.19 10.82
N ILE A 176 20.41 0.41 9.82
CA ILE A 176 21.45 -0.62 9.93
C ILE A 176 22.81 0.05 10.11
N THR A 177 23.58 -0.39 11.11
CA THR A 177 24.95 0.07 11.36
C THR A 177 25.93 -1.09 11.41
N ALA A 178 27.21 -0.81 11.10
CA ALA A 178 28.27 -1.81 11.05
C ALA A 178 29.03 -1.99 12.37
N THR A 179 28.84 -1.11 13.36
CA THR A 179 29.71 -1.04 14.53
C THR A 179 29.02 -1.42 15.83
N SER A 180 29.69 -2.28 16.61
CA SER A 180 29.38 -2.62 17.99
C SER A 180 29.70 -1.47 18.96
N GLY A 181 29.19 -0.31 18.75
CA GLY A 181 29.48 0.87 19.54
C GLY A 181 28.54 2.01 19.22
N SER A 182 27.44 1.69 18.53
CA SER A 182 26.38 2.64 18.28
C SER A 182 25.88 3.21 19.61
N THR A 183 25.83 4.54 19.68
CA THR A 183 25.19 5.27 20.78
C THR A 183 23.65 5.21 20.67
N ASN A 184 23.14 4.48 19.69
CA ASN A 184 21.70 4.31 19.49
C ASN A 184 21.12 3.34 20.52
N PRO A 185 20.36 3.79 21.52
CA PRO A 185 19.82 2.94 22.58
C PRO A 185 18.81 1.89 22.08
N ASN A 186 18.36 2.00 20.83
CA ASN A 186 17.39 1.09 20.21
C ASN A 186 18.06 0.01 19.36
N GLU A 187 19.36 0.15 19.09
CA GLU A 187 20.12 -0.84 18.35
C GLU A 187 20.61 -1.92 19.30
N LYS A 188 19.96 -3.06 19.29
CA LYS A 188 20.30 -4.18 20.16
C LYS A 188 21.31 -5.12 19.54
N THR A 189 21.44 -5.14 18.20
CA THR A 189 22.30 -6.09 17.50
C THR A 189 22.85 -5.47 16.21
N PRO A 190 24.00 -4.77 16.25
CA PRO A 190 24.67 -4.28 15.05
C PRO A 190 25.05 -5.45 14.15
N ILE A 191 25.00 -5.24 12.85
CA ILE A 191 25.41 -6.22 11.85
C ILE A 191 26.90 -6.05 11.62
N SER A 192 27.72 -6.93 12.15
CA SER A 192 29.19 -6.83 12.10
C SER A 192 29.76 -6.68 10.68
N ASN A 193 29.06 -7.20 9.68
CA ASN A 193 29.45 -7.14 8.28
C ASN A 193 28.51 -6.29 7.42
N ALA A 194 27.81 -5.29 7.98
CA ALA A 194 26.82 -4.49 7.25
C ALA A 194 27.38 -3.84 5.98
N ALA A 195 28.66 -3.44 5.99
CA ALA A 195 29.33 -2.88 4.81
C ALA A 195 29.72 -3.92 3.74
N ALA A 196 29.59 -5.21 4.03
CA ALA A 196 29.99 -6.31 3.15
C ALA A 196 29.12 -7.54 3.37
N LEU A 197 27.78 -7.36 3.46
CA LEU A 197 26.85 -8.46 3.66
C LEU A 197 26.84 -9.37 2.42
N PRO A 198 27.08 -10.68 2.54
CA PRO A 198 27.21 -11.57 1.39
C PRO A 198 25.86 -11.81 0.69
N LEU A 199 25.91 -11.91 -0.63
CA LEU A 199 24.79 -12.33 -1.46
C LEU A 199 25.30 -13.05 -2.71
N ARG A 200 24.96 -14.32 -2.89
CA ARG A 200 25.25 -15.09 -4.12
C ARG A 200 26.72 -14.99 -4.59
N GLY A 201 27.65 -14.92 -3.62
CA GLY A 201 29.09 -14.78 -3.90
C GLY A 201 29.60 -13.35 -4.06
N GLU A 202 28.72 -12.35 -3.98
CA GLU A 202 29.04 -10.91 -3.95
C GLU A 202 28.81 -10.35 -2.56
N THR A 203 29.28 -9.14 -2.31
CA THR A 203 29.00 -8.39 -1.08
C THR A 203 28.33 -7.06 -1.40
N TYR A 204 27.42 -6.64 -0.54
CA TYR A 204 26.71 -5.36 -0.70
C TYR A 204 26.65 -4.60 0.63
N ASP A 205 26.87 -3.28 0.58
CA ASP A 205 26.79 -2.40 1.74
C ASP A 205 25.34 -2.05 2.08
N VAL A 206 24.83 -2.57 3.20
CA VAL A 206 23.48 -2.31 3.71
C VAL A 206 23.44 -1.23 4.80
N THR A 207 24.60 -0.63 5.15
CA THR A 207 24.69 0.42 6.17
C THR A 207 23.77 1.58 5.82
N GLY A 208 22.99 2.07 6.78
CA GLY A 208 22.00 3.15 6.58
C GLY A 208 20.66 2.68 6.01
N GLY A 209 20.45 1.37 5.79
CA GLY A 209 19.13 0.83 5.46
C GLY A 209 18.14 1.05 6.59
N TRP A 210 16.96 1.62 6.31
CA TRP A 210 15.97 2.01 7.31
C TRP A 210 15.14 0.82 7.78
N TRP A 211 15.04 0.64 9.08
CA TRP A 211 14.11 -0.33 9.65
C TRP A 211 12.67 0.08 9.35
N HIS A 212 11.81 -0.87 9.09
CA HIS A 212 10.39 -0.56 8.89
C HIS A 212 9.74 0.09 10.13
N LYS A 213 10.12 -0.39 11.32
CA LYS A 213 9.71 0.13 12.65
C LYS A 213 10.82 -0.06 13.67
N SER A 214 10.81 0.72 14.72
CA SER A 214 11.75 0.61 15.84
C SER A 214 11.83 -0.78 16.48
N GLY A 215 10.74 -1.56 16.46
CA GLY A 215 10.69 -2.95 16.94
C GLY A 215 11.08 -3.99 15.90
N TYR A 216 11.34 -3.61 14.65
CA TYR A 216 11.71 -4.53 13.55
C TYR A 216 13.16 -4.29 13.16
N HIS A 217 14.06 -4.66 14.08
CA HIS A 217 15.50 -4.40 13.95
C HIS A 217 16.05 -5.04 12.67
N ASN A 218 16.82 -4.25 11.93
CA ASN A 218 17.51 -4.70 10.72
C ASN A 218 16.59 -5.20 9.58
N GLN A 219 15.30 -4.85 9.62
CA GLN A 219 14.31 -5.29 8.63
C GLN A 219 13.88 -4.13 7.74
N LEU A 220 14.12 -4.25 6.43
CA LEU A 220 13.59 -3.38 5.39
C LEU A 220 12.48 -4.14 4.65
N TRP A 221 11.27 -3.63 4.74
CA TRP A 221 10.12 -4.19 4.03
C TRP A 221 9.87 -3.43 2.74
N LEU A 222 9.28 -4.08 1.74
CA LEU A 222 8.80 -3.43 0.53
C LEU A 222 7.83 -2.28 0.87
N ASP A 223 6.94 -2.52 1.84
CA ASP A 223 6.00 -1.54 2.40
C ASP A 223 6.72 -0.27 2.88
N GLY A 224 7.87 -0.44 3.53
CA GLY A 224 8.67 0.65 4.07
C GLY A 224 9.13 1.63 3.01
N GLN A 225 9.33 1.19 1.76
CA GLN A 225 9.75 2.06 0.67
C GLN A 225 8.68 3.11 0.33
N TYR A 226 7.41 2.71 0.39
CA TYR A 226 6.30 3.66 0.24
C TYR A 226 6.13 4.54 1.48
N MET A 227 6.34 3.98 2.68
CA MET A 227 6.06 4.69 3.93
C MET A 227 7.07 5.82 4.21
N GLY A 228 8.36 5.56 4.04
CA GLY A 228 9.45 6.50 4.37
C GLY A 228 10.09 7.19 3.15
N PRO A 229 10.85 6.48 2.31
CA PRO A 229 11.57 7.07 1.18
C PRO A 229 10.69 7.87 0.22
N ALA A 230 9.50 7.39 -0.12
CA ALA A 230 8.56 8.13 -0.96
C ALA A 230 8.00 9.40 -0.26
N LEU A 231 7.88 9.41 1.07
CA LEU A 231 7.55 10.62 1.81
C LEU A 231 8.74 11.60 1.83
N LEU A 232 9.97 11.11 2.05
CA LEU A 232 11.16 11.97 2.01
C LEU A 232 11.30 12.63 0.65
N ALA A 233 11.00 11.95 -0.45
CA ALA A 233 11.08 12.51 -1.80
C ALA A 233 10.18 13.75 -1.98
N GLN A 234 9.00 13.81 -1.35
CA GLN A 234 8.13 14.99 -1.37
C GLN A 234 8.82 16.19 -0.68
N TYR A 235 9.51 15.96 0.44
CA TYR A 235 10.25 17.02 1.12
C TYR A 235 11.45 17.51 0.30
N VAL A 236 12.19 16.59 -0.31
CA VAL A 236 13.35 16.95 -1.13
C VAL A 236 12.93 17.75 -2.36
N ALA A 237 11.78 17.40 -2.97
CA ALA A 237 11.20 18.18 -4.06
C ALA A 237 10.78 19.62 -3.63
N GLU A 238 10.41 19.83 -2.36
CA GLU A 238 10.18 21.16 -1.76
C GLU A 238 11.50 21.85 -1.30
N GLY A 239 12.65 21.28 -1.58
CA GLY A 239 13.96 21.84 -1.14
C GLY A 239 14.26 21.62 0.35
N LYS A 240 13.58 20.69 1.03
CA LYS A 240 13.87 20.29 2.41
C LYS A 240 14.75 19.06 2.41
N ASN A 241 15.53 18.88 3.48
CA ASN A 241 16.43 17.75 3.64
C ASN A 241 16.53 17.29 5.10
N ILE A 242 16.89 16.02 5.29
CA ILE A 242 17.21 15.43 6.60
C ILE A 242 18.70 15.12 6.76
N THR A 243 19.44 15.02 5.66
CA THR A 243 20.92 14.99 5.64
C THR A 243 21.47 16.41 5.47
N SER A 244 22.75 16.54 5.17
CA SER A 244 23.36 17.87 4.98
C SER A 244 22.93 18.58 3.68
N THR A 245 22.43 17.84 2.69
CA THR A 245 22.04 18.37 1.38
C THR A 245 20.86 17.61 0.78
N THR A 246 20.11 18.24 -0.13
CA THR A 246 19.07 17.57 -0.92
C THR A 246 19.64 16.46 -1.81
N GLU A 247 20.85 16.63 -2.33
CA GLU A 247 21.54 15.58 -3.10
C GLU A 247 21.81 14.34 -2.27
N GLY A 248 22.30 14.54 -1.01
CA GLY A 248 22.50 13.42 -0.08
C GLY A 248 21.20 12.68 0.27
N ASP A 249 20.08 13.38 0.31
CA ASP A 249 18.78 12.75 0.53
C ASP A 249 18.30 11.97 -0.70
N TRP A 250 18.54 12.44 -1.92
CA TRP A 250 18.28 11.63 -3.13
C TRP A 250 19.13 10.35 -3.13
N ASP A 251 20.40 10.42 -2.77
CA ASP A 251 21.26 9.25 -2.65
C ASP A 251 20.77 8.29 -1.56
N LEU A 252 20.32 8.82 -0.41
CA LEU A 252 19.73 8.05 0.67
C LEU A 252 18.44 7.34 0.24
N ILE A 253 17.54 8.03 -0.47
CA ILE A 253 16.32 7.45 -1.02
C ILE A 253 16.66 6.28 -1.95
N VAL A 254 17.53 6.50 -2.92
CA VAL A 254 17.92 5.45 -3.89
C VAL A 254 18.56 4.26 -3.17
N LYS A 255 19.38 4.50 -2.15
CA LYS A 255 20.01 3.42 -1.37
C LYS A 255 18.97 2.51 -0.69
N GLN A 256 17.83 3.04 -0.21
CA GLN A 256 16.78 2.22 0.38
C GLN A 256 16.20 1.23 -0.65
N PHE A 257 15.91 1.71 -1.86
CA PHE A 257 15.44 0.86 -2.96
C PHE A 257 16.50 -0.14 -3.40
N ASP A 258 17.77 0.27 -3.49
CA ASP A 258 18.89 -0.59 -3.90
C ASP A 258 19.07 -1.79 -2.95
N ILE A 259 19.07 -1.55 -1.62
CA ILE A 259 19.21 -2.62 -0.63
C ILE A 259 18.10 -3.67 -0.82
N VAL A 260 16.86 -3.19 -0.90
CA VAL A 260 15.70 -4.08 -1.07
C VAL A 260 15.76 -4.80 -2.41
N TRP A 261 16.08 -4.11 -3.49
CA TRP A 261 16.23 -4.73 -4.81
C TRP A 261 17.30 -5.82 -4.79
N HIS A 262 18.46 -5.53 -4.22
CA HIS A 262 19.60 -6.44 -4.22
C HIS A 262 19.28 -7.77 -3.52
N TYR A 263 18.58 -7.74 -2.39
CA TYR A 263 18.28 -8.93 -1.60
C TYR A 263 16.94 -9.58 -1.87
N CYS A 264 15.94 -8.82 -2.29
CA CYS A 264 14.59 -9.35 -2.50
C CYS A 264 14.25 -9.68 -3.96
N TRP A 265 14.95 -9.10 -4.95
CA TRP A 265 14.67 -9.37 -6.34
C TRP A 265 15.08 -10.78 -6.77
N ASN A 266 14.13 -11.53 -7.33
CA ASN A 266 14.40 -12.81 -7.98
C ASN A 266 14.37 -12.63 -9.51
N PRO A 267 15.52 -12.71 -10.20
CA PRO A 267 15.58 -12.48 -11.65
C PRO A 267 14.91 -13.59 -12.48
N THR A 268 14.69 -14.77 -11.91
CA THR A 268 14.01 -15.89 -12.59
C THR A 268 12.50 -15.67 -12.57
N ASP A 269 11.95 -15.35 -11.42
CA ASP A 269 10.51 -15.10 -11.24
C ASP A 269 10.12 -13.68 -11.64
N LYS A 270 11.09 -12.76 -11.66
CA LYS A 270 10.91 -11.32 -11.86
C LYS A 270 9.97 -10.70 -10.82
N LEU A 271 10.08 -11.12 -9.59
CA LEU A 271 9.28 -10.68 -8.45
C LEU A 271 10.20 -10.34 -7.26
N LEU A 272 9.66 -9.57 -6.31
CA LEU A 272 10.36 -9.23 -5.07
C LEU A 272 9.75 -9.98 -3.88
N TYR A 273 10.61 -10.64 -3.11
CA TYR A 273 10.21 -11.15 -1.79
C TYR A 273 9.82 -10.01 -0.86
N HIS A 274 8.86 -10.25 0.04
CA HIS A 274 8.21 -9.20 0.84
C HIS A 274 9.18 -8.33 1.63
N ALA A 275 10.25 -8.88 2.21
CA ALA A 275 11.17 -8.11 3.03
C ALA A 275 12.58 -8.70 3.10
N PHE A 276 13.53 -7.80 3.30
CA PHE A 276 14.92 -8.06 3.66
C PHE A 276 15.11 -8.00 5.18
N CYS A 277 15.97 -8.87 5.72
CA CYS A 277 16.39 -8.85 7.12
C CYS A 277 17.89 -9.13 7.22
N ALA A 278 18.67 -8.12 7.58
CA ALA A 278 20.14 -8.16 7.53
C ALA A 278 20.78 -9.13 8.51
N ASP A 279 20.09 -9.51 9.59
CA ASP A 279 20.61 -10.49 10.57
C ASP A 279 20.29 -11.96 10.24
N GLY A 280 19.63 -12.22 9.10
CA GLY A 280 19.28 -13.58 8.67
C GLY A 280 18.36 -14.32 9.64
N GLY A 281 17.57 -13.60 10.44
CA GLY A 281 16.59 -14.17 11.37
C GLY A 281 17.16 -14.57 12.73
N THR A 282 18.27 -13.99 13.17
CA THR A 282 18.87 -14.32 14.48
C THR A 282 18.37 -13.46 15.63
N ASN A 283 17.79 -12.29 15.36
CA ASN A 283 17.32 -11.38 16.41
C ASN A 283 15.92 -11.75 16.91
N SER A 284 15.84 -12.45 18.03
CA SER A 284 14.58 -12.89 18.65
C SER A 284 13.68 -11.73 19.09
N THR A 285 14.24 -10.55 19.36
CA THR A 285 13.45 -9.40 19.82
C THR A 285 12.73 -8.65 18.70
N SER A 286 13.12 -8.90 17.46
CA SER A 286 12.48 -8.31 16.27
C SER A 286 11.52 -9.26 15.55
N TYR A 287 11.26 -10.42 16.12
CA TYR A 287 10.42 -11.50 15.57
C TYR A 287 10.88 -12.09 14.24
N SER A 288 12.05 -11.73 13.72
CA SER A 288 12.58 -12.25 12.46
C SER A 288 12.94 -13.75 12.54
N THR A 289 13.20 -14.28 13.74
CA THR A 289 13.43 -15.72 13.94
C THR A 289 12.27 -16.60 13.52
N HIS A 290 11.07 -16.02 13.45
CA HIS A 290 9.86 -16.72 13.02
C HIS A 290 9.73 -16.82 11.50
N TRP A 291 10.44 -15.99 10.73
CA TRP A 291 10.26 -15.96 9.29
C TRP A 291 10.83 -17.20 8.62
N GLU A 292 10.08 -17.74 7.69
CA GLU A 292 10.60 -18.67 6.70
C GLU A 292 11.42 -17.92 5.64
N GLY A 293 12.34 -18.63 5.00
CA GLY A 293 13.26 -18.08 4.00
C GLY A 293 14.58 -17.59 4.60
N LEU A 294 14.60 -17.05 5.83
CA LEU A 294 15.81 -16.49 6.42
C LEU A 294 16.81 -17.57 6.87
N SER A 295 18.09 -17.38 6.55
CA SER A 295 19.23 -18.16 7.02
C SER A 295 20.49 -17.32 7.02
N ASN A 296 21.28 -17.42 8.10
CA ASN A 296 22.64 -16.89 8.17
C ASN A 296 23.70 -18.00 8.26
N THR A 297 23.32 -19.24 7.92
CA THR A 297 24.25 -20.38 7.88
C THR A 297 25.23 -20.20 6.72
N ALA A 298 26.52 -20.30 7.02
CA ALA A 298 27.59 -20.16 6.03
C ALA A 298 27.39 -21.10 4.82
N GLY A 299 27.37 -20.53 3.62
CA GLY A 299 27.12 -21.24 2.37
C GLY A 299 25.65 -21.46 2.02
N SER A 300 24.73 -21.01 2.88
CA SER A 300 23.28 -21.07 2.69
C SER A 300 22.61 -19.79 3.17
N GLU A 301 23.32 -18.66 3.07
CA GLU A 301 22.83 -17.37 3.52
C GLU A 301 21.61 -16.94 2.70
N CYS A 302 20.55 -16.58 3.39
CA CYS A 302 19.35 -15.98 2.81
C CYS A 302 18.84 -14.87 3.73
N TYR A 303 18.71 -13.67 3.17
CA TYR A 303 18.36 -12.46 3.91
C TYR A 303 16.98 -11.92 3.55
N HIS A 304 16.13 -12.69 2.86
CA HIS A 304 14.77 -12.31 2.51
C HIS A 304 13.74 -13.30 3.04
N SER A 305 12.49 -12.84 3.18
CA SER A 305 11.32 -13.69 3.51
C SER A 305 10.99 -14.67 2.38
N ALA A 306 10.13 -15.65 2.66
CA ALA A 306 9.87 -16.77 1.74
C ALA A 306 9.02 -16.44 0.51
N GLU A 307 8.05 -15.51 0.62
CA GLU A 307 6.97 -15.39 -0.36
C GLU A 307 6.91 -14.01 -1.05
N TYR A 308 6.34 -14.01 -2.26
CA TYR A 308 5.99 -12.81 -3.04
C TYR A 308 4.58 -12.37 -2.68
N TRP A 309 4.44 -11.43 -1.75
CA TRP A 309 3.14 -10.95 -1.34
C TRP A 309 2.69 -9.74 -2.18
N GLY A 310 1.54 -9.88 -2.87
CA GLY A 310 1.08 -8.91 -3.87
C GLY A 310 1.03 -7.47 -3.38
N ARG A 311 0.46 -7.20 -2.19
CA ARG A 311 0.39 -5.83 -1.66
C ARG A 311 1.76 -5.26 -1.31
N ALA A 312 2.69 -6.06 -0.81
CA ALA A 312 4.04 -5.57 -0.52
C ALA A 312 4.76 -5.12 -1.79
N GLU A 313 4.70 -5.95 -2.83
CA GLU A 313 5.25 -5.58 -4.14
C GLU A 313 4.53 -4.36 -4.73
N GLY A 314 3.21 -4.25 -4.49
CA GLY A 314 2.43 -3.06 -4.81
C GLY A 314 2.99 -1.79 -4.17
N TRP A 315 3.27 -1.81 -2.87
CA TRP A 315 3.87 -0.68 -2.19
C TRP A 315 5.23 -0.27 -2.79
N TYR A 316 6.04 -1.25 -3.18
CA TYR A 316 7.34 -0.99 -3.79
C TYR A 316 7.22 -0.27 -5.12
N VAL A 317 6.40 -0.77 -6.04
CA VAL A 317 6.23 -0.14 -7.36
C VAL A 317 5.48 1.19 -7.29
N LEU A 318 4.55 1.36 -6.32
CA LEU A 318 3.91 2.65 -6.05
C LEU A 318 4.92 3.67 -5.52
N ALA A 319 5.83 3.24 -4.63
CA ALA A 319 6.90 4.10 -4.15
C ALA A 319 7.84 4.54 -5.28
N LEU A 320 8.19 3.64 -6.21
CA LEU A 320 9.04 3.96 -7.36
C LEU A 320 8.39 5.02 -8.26
N VAL A 321 7.11 4.88 -8.60
CA VAL A 321 6.43 5.85 -9.46
C VAL A 321 6.27 7.21 -8.76
N ASP A 322 5.97 7.21 -7.45
CA ASP A 322 5.87 8.44 -6.67
C ASP A 322 7.23 9.16 -6.52
N VAL A 323 8.31 8.43 -6.26
CA VAL A 323 9.67 9.02 -6.17
C VAL A 323 10.11 9.59 -7.51
N LEU A 324 9.91 8.88 -8.61
CA LEU A 324 10.23 9.38 -9.96
C LEU A 324 9.45 10.66 -10.28
N GLU A 325 8.17 10.74 -9.90
CA GLU A 325 7.37 11.96 -10.04
C GLU A 325 7.93 13.12 -9.22
N GLN A 326 8.40 12.87 -7.99
CA GLN A 326 9.05 13.91 -7.19
C GLN A 326 10.42 14.33 -7.75
N MET A 327 11.18 13.39 -8.34
CA MET A 327 12.41 13.71 -9.06
C MET A 327 12.15 14.61 -10.28
N ASP A 328 11.09 14.34 -11.06
CA ASP A 328 10.66 15.21 -12.16
C ASP A 328 10.27 16.61 -11.66
N LYS A 329 9.50 16.71 -10.57
CA LYS A 329 9.14 17.99 -9.92
C LYS A 329 10.36 18.77 -9.42
N ALA A 330 11.36 18.08 -8.93
CA ALA A 330 12.63 18.66 -8.49
C ALA A 330 13.56 19.05 -9.67
N GLY A 331 13.19 18.75 -10.91
CA GLY A 331 14.00 19.02 -12.10
C GLY A 331 15.22 18.11 -12.25
N ILE A 332 15.24 16.94 -11.61
CA ILE A 332 16.31 15.95 -11.78
C ILE A 332 16.31 15.44 -13.22
N SER A 333 17.49 15.42 -13.83
CA SER A 333 17.63 14.96 -15.22
C SER A 333 17.21 13.50 -15.38
N LYS A 334 16.48 13.18 -16.45
CA LYS A 334 16.15 11.80 -16.82
C LYS A 334 17.37 10.94 -17.18
N THR A 335 18.54 11.55 -17.33
CA THR A 335 19.84 10.88 -17.51
C THR A 335 20.64 10.74 -16.22
N ASP A 336 20.14 11.27 -15.09
CA ASP A 336 20.75 11.09 -13.78
C ASP A 336 20.81 9.58 -13.45
N PRO A 337 21.96 9.05 -13.00
CA PRO A 337 22.10 7.62 -12.68
C PRO A 337 21.07 7.13 -11.65
N ARG A 338 20.67 7.95 -10.69
CA ARG A 338 19.65 7.66 -9.69
C ARG A 338 18.28 7.48 -10.34
N TYR A 339 17.90 8.42 -11.22
CA TYR A 339 16.64 8.39 -11.96
C TYR A 339 16.56 7.16 -12.88
N THR A 340 17.60 6.93 -13.68
CA THR A 340 17.64 5.80 -14.63
C THR A 340 17.60 4.45 -13.91
N LYS A 341 18.23 4.35 -12.74
CA LYS A 341 18.20 3.16 -11.90
C LYS A 341 16.79 2.87 -11.38
N LEU A 342 16.12 3.83 -10.73
CA LEU A 342 14.76 3.65 -10.21
C LEU A 342 13.76 3.35 -11.34
N LEU A 343 13.89 4.02 -12.48
CA LEU A 343 13.07 3.74 -13.66
C LEU A 343 13.29 2.31 -14.19
N SER A 344 14.54 1.82 -14.15
CA SER A 344 14.85 0.43 -14.53
C SER A 344 14.21 -0.57 -13.57
N TYR A 345 14.24 -0.32 -12.27
CA TYR A 345 13.56 -1.15 -11.26
C TYR A 345 12.05 -1.17 -11.48
N LEU A 346 11.44 -0.01 -11.71
CA LEU A 346 10.01 0.07 -12.01
C LEU A 346 9.64 -0.79 -13.23
N LYS A 347 10.36 -0.64 -14.33
CA LYS A 347 10.08 -1.40 -15.57
C LYS A 347 10.22 -2.90 -15.37
N GLN A 348 11.30 -3.35 -14.72
CA GLN A 348 11.54 -4.76 -14.49
C GLN A 348 10.48 -5.39 -13.58
N ALA A 349 10.13 -4.72 -12.48
CA ALA A 349 9.08 -5.18 -11.56
C ALA A 349 7.72 -5.22 -12.27
N MET A 350 7.36 -4.18 -13.02
CA MET A 350 6.09 -4.17 -13.76
C MET A 350 6.03 -5.26 -14.85
N ASP A 351 7.13 -5.57 -15.52
CA ASP A 351 7.18 -6.70 -16.48
C ASP A 351 6.93 -8.04 -15.78
N GLY A 352 7.52 -8.25 -14.60
CA GLY A 352 7.26 -9.46 -13.80
C GLY A 352 5.81 -9.54 -13.33
N LEU A 353 5.25 -8.43 -12.91
CA LEU A 353 3.83 -8.35 -12.50
C LEU A 353 2.88 -8.63 -13.67
N LEU A 354 3.18 -8.18 -14.88
CA LEU A 354 2.39 -8.51 -16.06
C LEU A 354 2.39 -10.02 -16.36
N ASP A 355 3.52 -10.70 -16.14
CA ASP A 355 3.62 -12.16 -16.27
C ASP A 355 2.69 -12.91 -15.29
N ARG A 356 2.30 -12.26 -14.18
CA ARG A 356 1.42 -12.80 -13.11
C ARG A 356 -0.02 -12.32 -13.17
N GLN A 357 -0.35 -11.39 -14.07
CA GLN A 357 -1.72 -10.93 -14.25
C GLN A 357 -2.63 -12.08 -14.70
N ASP A 358 -3.70 -12.34 -13.96
CA ASP A 358 -4.68 -13.36 -14.34
C ASP A 358 -5.33 -13.03 -15.70
N LYS A 359 -5.23 -13.98 -16.62
CA LYS A 359 -5.63 -13.76 -18.01
C LYS A 359 -7.14 -13.65 -18.20
N THR A 360 -7.92 -14.17 -17.27
CA THR A 360 -9.39 -14.14 -17.33
C THR A 360 -9.94 -12.86 -16.72
N THR A 361 -9.51 -12.54 -15.51
CA THR A 361 -10.05 -11.41 -14.73
C THR A 361 -9.27 -10.11 -14.93
N GLY A 362 -7.96 -10.19 -15.21
CA GLY A 362 -7.06 -9.04 -15.25
C GLY A 362 -6.52 -8.64 -13.88
N CYS A 363 -6.88 -9.34 -12.82
CA CYS A 363 -6.49 -9.08 -11.45
C CYS A 363 -5.26 -9.89 -11.04
N TRP A 364 -4.78 -9.70 -9.80
CA TRP A 364 -3.66 -10.46 -9.24
C TRP A 364 -4.07 -11.19 -7.97
N TYR A 365 -3.43 -12.32 -7.74
CA TYR A 365 -3.63 -13.14 -6.55
C TYR A 365 -2.86 -12.58 -5.35
N GLN A 366 -3.30 -12.96 -4.14
CA GLN A 366 -2.67 -12.62 -2.86
C GLN A 366 -1.17 -12.96 -2.85
N LEU A 367 -0.82 -14.18 -3.29
CA LEU A 367 0.54 -14.65 -3.47
C LEU A 367 0.86 -14.73 -4.96
N LEU A 368 1.80 -13.93 -5.42
CA LEU A 368 2.13 -13.78 -6.84
C LEU A 368 2.88 -14.99 -7.43
N GLY A 369 3.54 -15.79 -6.58
CA GLY A 369 4.23 -17.01 -6.99
C GLY A 369 3.30 -18.15 -7.41
N TYR A 370 2.01 -18.03 -7.11
CA TYR A 370 1.03 -19.10 -7.29
C TYR A 370 -0.23 -18.63 -8.03
N LYS A 371 -0.97 -19.59 -8.59
CA LYS A 371 -2.28 -19.36 -9.22
C LYS A 371 -3.43 -19.59 -8.23
N GLY A 372 -4.67 -19.39 -8.70
CA GLY A 372 -5.87 -19.56 -7.90
C GLY A 372 -6.24 -21.00 -7.54
N ASP A 373 -5.55 -21.99 -8.10
CA ASP A 373 -5.69 -23.41 -7.75
C ASP A 373 -4.73 -23.85 -6.63
N PHE A 374 -3.80 -23.00 -6.24
CA PHE A 374 -2.89 -23.27 -5.12
C PHE A 374 -3.62 -23.14 -3.80
N SER A 375 -3.48 -24.15 -2.93
CA SER A 375 -4.07 -24.18 -1.60
C SER A 375 -3.11 -24.72 -0.56
N VAL A 376 -3.38 -24.41 0.70
CA VAL A 376 -2.68 -24.93 1.88
C VAL A 376 -3.67 -25.59 2.82
N ASP A 377 -3.30 -26.73 3.41
CA ASP A 377 -4.17 -27.49 4.29
C ASP A 377 -4.10 -27.04 5.74
N ASN A 378 -2.93 -26.64 6.19
CA ASN A 378 -2.67 -26.27 7.58
C ASN A 378 -1.61 -25.19 7.69
N TYR A 379 -1.69 -24.42 8.78
CA TYR A 379 -0.66 -23.46 9.16
C TYR A 379 -0.01 -23.91 10.48
N TYR A 380 1.30 -24.11 10.42
CA TYR A 380 2.13 -24.52 11.55
C TYR A 380 3.09 -23.42 11.96
N ARG A 381 3.65 -23.53 13.20
CA ARG A 381 4.87 -22.79 13.56
C ARG A 381 6.04 -23.22 12.68
N LYS A 382 7.11 -22.42 12.67
CA LYS A 382 8.36 -22.70 11.92
C LYS A 382 8.98 -24.09 12.27
N ASP A 383 8.63 -24.65 13.41
CA ASP A 383 9.03 -26.01 13.82
C ASP A 383 8.39 -27.14 12.98
N GLY A 384 7.39 -26.79 12.16
CA GLY A 384 6.65 -27.74 11.33
C GLY A 384 5.76 -28.73 12.09
N LYS A 385 5.58 -28.56 13.39
CA LYS A 385 4.89 -29.51 14.29
C LYS A 385 3.73 -28.87 15.05
N THR A 386 3.89 -27.65 15.54
CA THR A 386 2.88 -26.98 16.33
C THR A 386 1.84 -26.36 15.39
N LEU A 387 0.66 -27.01 15.30
CA LEU A 387 -0.46 -26.52 14.50
C LEU A 387 -1.02 -25.21 15.09
N ILE A 388 -1.09 -24.18 14.27
CA ILE A 388 -1.71 -22.89 14.62
C ILE A 388 -3.15 -22.82 14.09
N LYS A 389 -3.35 -23.21 12.83
CA LYS A 389 -4.67 -23.18 12.20
C LYS A 389 -4.81 -24.28 11.15
N ALA A 390 -5.94 -24.97 11.19
CA ALA A 390 -6.34 -25.92 10.15
C ALA A 390 -7.06 -25.20 9.01
N GLY A 391 -6.87 -25.71 7.77
CA GLY A 391 -7.51 -25.23 6.53
C GLY A 391 -8.50 -26.24 5.98
N PRO A 392 -8.70 -26.31 4.66
CA PRO A 392 -7.86 -25.65 3.65
C PRO A 392 -8.16 -24.17 3.42
N ALA A 393 -7.20 -23.46 2.79
CA ALA A 393 -7.40 -22.15 2.20
C ALA A 393 -6.70 -22.05 0.84
N THR A 394 -7.36 -21.41 -0.10
CA THR A 394 -6.91 -21.29 -1.49
C THR A 394 -6.46 -19.86 -1.78
N ASN A 395 -5.45 -19.70 -2.63
CA ASN A 395 -4.98 -18.40 -3.08
C ASN A 395 -6.11 -17.65 -3.81
N TYR A 396 -6.33 -16.40 -3.47
CA TYR A 396 -7.46 -15.60 -3.93
C TYR A 396 -7.01 -14.33 -4.64
N LEU A 397 -7.88 -13.78 -5.50
CA LEU A 397 -7.68 -12.47 -6.12
C LEU A 397 -7.78 -11.38 -5.05
N GLU A 398 -6.77 -10.51 -4.97
CA GLU A 398 -6.63 -9.56 -3.87
C GLU A 398 -6.83 -8.12 -4.35
N ALA A 399 -7.75 -7.41 -3.71
CA ALA A 399 -8.22 -6.11 -4.14
C ALA A 399 -7.15 -5.02 -4.04
N SER A 400 -6.41 -4.94 -2.94
CA SER A 400 -5.45 -3.85 -2.72
C SER A 400 -4.24 -3.96 -3.64
N ALA A 401 -3.69 -5.15 -3.85
CA ALA A 401 -2.60 -5.38 -4.79
C ALA A 401 -3.03 -5.06 -6.23
N THR A 402 -4.21 -5.58 -6.64
CA THR A 402 -4.77 -5.29 -7.97
C THR A 402 -4.96 -3.79 -8.18
N ALA A 403 -5.50 -3.07 -7.19
CA ALA A 403 -5.72 -1.63 -7.29
C ALA A 403 -4.41 -0.85 -7.40
N ILE A 404 -3.41 -1.17 -6.57
CA ILE A 404 -2.11 -0.50 -6.62
C ILE A 404 -1.41 -0.75 -7.97
N PHE A 405 -1.39 -1.99 -8.46
CA PHE A 405 -0.77 -2.29 -9.76
C PHE A 405 -1.50 -1.57 -10.90
N THR A 406 -2.82 -1.46 -10.82
CA THR A 406 -3.63 -0.71 -11.80
C THR A 406 -3.27 0.78 -11.79
N ASP A 407 -3.17 1.39 -10.61
CA ASP A 407 -2.75 2.78 -10.44
C ASP A 407 -1.36 3.02 -11.02
N VAL A 408 -0.38 2.19 -10.67
CA VAL A 408 1.00 2.31 -11.15
C VAL A 408 1.09 2.18 -12.67
N LEU A 409 0.33 1.28 -13.30
CA LEU A 409 0.27 1.14 -14.76
C LEU A 409 -0.28 2.42 -15.41
N LEU A 410 -1.37 2.97 -14.88
CA LEU A 410 -2.03 4.17 -15.42
C LEU A 410 -1.20 5.43 -15.18
N LYS A 411 -0.75 5.64 -13.95
CA LYS A 411 0.09 6.78 -13.55
C LYS A 411 1.45 6.73 -14.26
N GLY A 412 2.08 5.56 -14.32
CA GLY A 412 3.36 5.37 -15.01
C GLY A 412 3.26 5.64 -16.51
N LYS A 413 2.13 5.29 -17.14
CA LYS A 413 1.84 5.67 -18.54
C LYS A 413 1.68 7.19 -18.66
N ARG A 414 0.85 7.82 -17.83
CA ARG A 414 0.60 9.28 -17.86
C ARG A 414 1.90 10.07 -17.72
N LEU A 415 2.79 9.65 -16.84
CA LEU A 415 4.09 10.30 -16.59
C LEU A 415 5.18 9.92 -17.61
N GLY A 416 4.89 9.00 -18.55
CA GLY A 416 5.81 8.59 -19.59
C GLY A 416 6.92 7.62 -19.14
N TYR A 417 6.73 6.94 -18.00
CA TYR A 417 7.65 5.93 -17.48
C TYR A 417 7.42 4.56 -18.13
N LEU A 418 6.15 4.19 -18.32
CA LEU A 418 5.70 2.93 -18.89
C LEU A 418 5.09 3.19 -20.27
N THR A 419 5.91 3.26 -21.31
CA THR A 419 5.52 3.72 -22.65
C THR A 419 5.09 2.61 -23.61
N ASP A 420 5.41 1.34 -23.33
CA ASP A 420 5.00 0.22 -24.15
C ASP A 420 3.47 0.00 -24.06
N SER A 421 2.82 -0.33 -25.19
CA SER A 421 1.37 -0.57 -25.26
C SER A 421 0.89 -1.70 -24.36
N LYS A 422 1.74 -2.68 -24.06
CA LYS A 422 1.43 -3.79 -23.15
C LYS A 422 0.96 -3.31 -21.76
N TYR A 423 1.54 -2.20 -21.25
CA TYR A 423 1.18 -1.64 -19.97
C TYR A 423 -0.22 -1.02 -19.99
N GLU A 424 -0.58 -0.33 -21.07
CA GLU A 424 -1.92 0.23 -21.26
C GLU A 424 -3.00 -0.86 -21.39
N GLU A 425 -2.71 -1.89 -22.17
CA GLU A 425 -3.62 -3.03 -22.34
C GLU A 425 -3.84 -3.75 -21.00
N ALA A 426 -2.75 -3.98 -20.24
CA ALA A 426 -2.83 -4.55 -18.91
C ALA A 426 -3.62 -3.65 -17.94
N ALA A 427 -3.41 -2.33 -17.97
CA ALA A 427 -4.11 -1.37 -17.13
C ALA A 427 -5.63 -1.36 -17.38
N LYS A 428 -6.05 -1.31 -18.64
CA LYS A 428 -7.48 -1.38 -19.01
C LYS A 428 -8.14 -2.65 -18.55
N LYS A 429 -7.44 -3.78 -18.73
CA LYS A 429 -7.94 -5.09 -18.31
C LYS A 429 -8.01 -5.18 -16.79
N ALA A 430 -6.98 -4.69 -16.10
CA ALA A 430 -6.92 -4.66 -14.64
C ALA A 430 -8.04 -3.79 -14.04
N TYR A 431 -8.25 -2.58 -14.55
CA TYR A 431 -9.31 -1.70 -14.06
C TYR A 431 -10.71 -2.31 -14.24
N LYS A 432 -10.98 -2.89 -15.41
CA LYS A 432 -12.22 -3.64 -15.63
C LYS A 432 -12.38 -4.80 -14.65
N GLY A 433 -11.31 -5.55 -14.41
CA GLY A 433 -11.28 -6.63 -13.42
C GLY A 433 -11.48 -6.12 -12.00
N LEU A 434 -10.80 -5.04 -11.63
CA LEU A 434 -10.90 -4.39 -10.33
C LEU A 434 -12.34 -4.02 -9.99
N VAL A 435 -13.07 -3.41 -10.91
CA VAL A 435 -14.49 -3.10 -10.73
C VAL A 435 -15.33 -4.35 -10.62
N LYS A 436 -15.17 -5.30 -11.56
CA LYS A 436 -16.02 -6.50 -11.63
C LYS A 436 -15.82 -7.49 -10.48
N GLN A 437 -14.59 -7.61 -9.97
CA GLN A 437 -14.27 -8.62 -8.95
C GLN A 437 -14.46 -8.09 -7.53
N PHE A 438 -14.29 -6.79 -7.30
CA PHE A 438 -14.15 -6.28 -5.95
C PHE A 438 -15.16 -5.20 -5.55
N VAL A 439 -15.80 -4.51 -6.51
CA VAL A 439 -16.87 -3.57 -6.17
C VAL A 439 -18.12 -4.34 -5.80
N LYS A 440 -18.65 -4.09 -4.61
CA LYS A 440 -19.87 -4.67 -4.09
C LYS A 440 -21.03 -3.70 -4.23
N THR A 441 -22.19 -4.18 -4.68
CA THR A 441 -23.40 -3.39 -4.84
C THR A 441 -24.50 -3.85 -3.90
N ASP A 442 -25.43 -2.91 -3.60
CA ASP A 442 -26.67 -3.21 -2.94
C ASP A 442 -27.68 -3.89 -3.93
N VAL A 443 -28.90 -4.12 -3.45
CA VAL A 443 -29.97 -4.77 -4.25
C VAL A 443 -30.43 -3.91 -5.43
N ASP A 444 -30.16 -2.61 -5.40
CA ASP A 444 -30.52 -1.66 -6.45
C ASP A 444 -29.36 -1.43 -7.45
N GLY A 445 -28.21 -2.11 -7.21
CA GLY A 445 -27.02 -2.01 -8.05
C GLY A 445 -26.09 -0.85 -7.73
N ASN A 446 -26.31 -0.09 -6.63
CA ASN A 446 -25.43 0.99 -6.23
C ASN A 446 -24.20 0.46 -5.53
N PRO A 447 -22.98 0.88 -5.90
CA PRO A 447 -21.76 0.51 -5.19
C PRO A 447 -21.78 0.96 -3.73
N TYR A 448 -21.38 0.06 -2.80
CA TYR A 448 -21.28 0.41 -1.40
C TYR A 448 -19.99 -0.05 -0.72
N GLY A 449 -19.12 -0.74 -1.40
CA GLY A 449 -17.87 -1.22 -0.80
C GLY A 449 -16.92 -1.90 -1.78
N ILE A 450 -15.71 -2.17 -1.26
CA ILE A 450 -14.67 -2.97 -1.90
C ILE A 450 -14.41 -4.19 -1.03
N ILE A 451 -14.49 -5.37 -1.60
CA ILE A 451 -14.27 -6.66 -0.91
C ILE A 451 -12.97 -7.33 -1.34
N SER A 452 -12.68 -8.48 -0.75
CA SER A 452 -11.52 -9.34 -1.08
C SER A 452 -10.16 -8.67 -0.84
N CYS A 453 -10.04 -7.95 0.27
CA CYS A 453 -8.79 -7.36 0.72
C CYS A 453 -8.18 -8.15 1.88
N CYS A 454 -6.88 -8.36 1.84
CA CYS A 454 -6.11 -8.87 2.98
C CYS A 454 -5.83 -7.74 3.98
N CYS A 455 -6.25 -7.89 5.25
CA CYS A 455 -6.02 -6.85 6.26
C CYS A 455 -4.58 -6.77 6.74
N SER A 456 -3.95 -7.91 7.03
CA SER A 456 -2.65 -7.97 7.71
C SER A 456 -1.48 -8.30 6.79
N ALA A 457 -0.30 -7.80 7.16
CA ALA A 457 0.97 -8.27 6.58
C ALA A 457 1.37 -9.63 7.16
N GLY A 458 2.13 -10.42 6.39
CA GLY A 458 2.57 -11.76 6.77
C GLY A 458 3.81 -11.81 7.67
N LEU A 459 4.43 -10.67 7.93
CA LEU A 459 5.68 -10.55 8.68
C LEU A 459 5.48 -9.73 9.97
N GLY A 460 6.48 -9.72 10.84
CA GLY A 460 6.38 -9.06 12.14
C GLY A 460 5.47 -9.84 13.09
N GLY A 461 4.67 -9.13 13.88
CA GLY A 461 3.72 -9.74 14.78
C GLY A 461 4.30 -10.11 16.14
N GLN A 462 3.61 -10.98 16.86
CA GLN A 462 3.94 -11.38 18.22
C GLN A 462 4.16 -12.88 18.30
N SER A 463 4.71 -13.36 19.41
CA SER A 463 4.90 -14.79 19.68
C SER A 463 3.60 -15.55 19.99
N ALA A 464 2.45 -14.86 20.16
CA ALA A 464 1.15 -15.49 20.32
C ALA A 464 0.76 -16.26 19.05
N ASP A 465 0.12 -17.41 19.21
CA ASP A 465 -0.15 -18.36 18.12
C ASP A 465 -0.90 -17.72 16.94
N GLU A 466 -1.96 -16.95 17.22
CA GLU A 466 -2.77 -16.26 16.20
C GLU A 466 -1.97 -15.23 15.39
N LYS A 467 -0.94 -14.63 15.99
CA LYS A 467 -0.10 -13.58 15.39
C LYS A 467 1.34 -14.05 15.14
N TYR A 468 1.55 -15.34 15.15
CA TYR A 468 2.83 -15.96 14.84
C TYR A 468 3.07 -15.95 13.33
N ARG A 469 3.65 -14.87 12.81
CA ARG A 469 3.76 -14.57 11.39
C ARG A 469 5.07 -15.10 10.82
N THR A 470 4.98 -16.19 10.07
CA THR A 470 6.15 -16.84 9.45
C THR A 470 6.52 -16.28 8.09
N GLY A 471 5.64 -15.51 7.45
CA GLY A 471 5.82 -15.07 6.07
C GLY A 471 5.73 -16.20 5.05
N SER A 472 5.24 -17.38 5.43
CA SER A 472 5.00 -18.51 4.55
C SER A 472 3.68 -18.40 3.79
N ALA A 473 3.54 -19.16 2.69
CA ALA A 473 2.28 -19.29 1.98
C ALA A 473 1.13 -19.71 2.92
N ALA A 474 1.41 -20.61 3.87
CA ALA A 474 0.42 -21.04 4.86
C ALA A 474 -0.05 -19.88 5.75
N TYR A 475 0.86 -18.99 6.18
CA TYR A 475 0.45 -17.79 6.92
C TYR A 475 -0.42 -16.86 6.05
N TYR A 476 0.01 -16.56 4.82
CA TYR A 476 -0.71 -15.61 3.94
C TYR A 476 -2.10 -16.07 3.53
N LEU A 477 -2.41 -17.36 3.67
CA LEU A 477 -3.73 -17.91 3.34
C LEU A 477 -4.55 -18.29 4.57
N LEU A 478 -3.91 -18.69 5.67
CA LEU A 478 -4.59 -19.19 6.88
C LEU A 478 -4.32 -18.36 8.15
N GLY A 479 -3.36 -17.44 8.14
CA GLY A 479 -2.99 -16.68 9.34
C GLY A 479 -4.07 -15.72 9.83
N TYR A 480 -3.71 -14.92 10.83
CA TYR A 480 -4.59 -13.92 11.43
C TYR A 480 -4.84 -12.75 10.46
N ASP A 481 -6.11 -12.44 10.22
CA ASP A 481 -6.56 -11.32 9.36
C ASP A 481 -5.98 -11.32 7.93
N VAL A 482 -5.75 -12.48 7.36
CA VAL A 482 -5.28 -12.63 5.97
C VAL A 482 -6.35 -13.18 5.02
N ALA A 483 -7.44 -13.71 5.55
CA ALA A 483 -8.59 -14.09 4.75
C ALA A 483 -9.17 -12.87 4.00
N PRO A 484 -9.72 -13.07 2.79
CA PRO A 484 -10.32 -11.98 2.04
C PRO A 484 -11.51 -11.38 2.79
N THR A 485 -11.64 -10.04 2.76
CA THR A 485 -12.79 -9.34 3.36
C THR A 485 -14.03 -9.53 2.51
N ASP A 486 -15.14 -10.01 3.10
CA ASP A 486 -16.37 -10.28 2.36
C ASP A 486 -17.51 -9.30 2.68
N ASN A 487 -17.47 -8.67 3.85
CA ASN A 487 -18.60 -7.92 4.40
C ASN A 487 -18.25 -6.50 4.88
N TYR A 488 -17.02 -6.05 4.68
CA TYR A 488 -16.60 -4.69 4.98
C TYR A 488 -15.52 -4.20 4.00
N THR A 489 -15.42 -2.89 3.84
CA THR A 489 -14.40 -2.25 3.02
C THR A 489 -13.16 -1.98 3.87
N GLU A 490 -12.03 -2.52 3.44
CA GLU A 490 -10.73 -2.28 4.07
C GLU A 490 -10.08 -1.03 3.46
N GLY A 491 -9.59 -0.11 4.31
CA GLY A 491 -9.06 1.18 3.85
C GLY A 491 -7.86 1.07 2.91
N LYS A 492 -7.06 0.00 3.01
CA LYS A 492 -5.94 -0.25 2.08
C LYS A 492 -6.43 -0.52 0.65
N ALA A 493 -7.54 -1.25 0.51
CA ALA A 493 -8.18 -1.45 -0.78
C ALA A 493 -8.91 -0.19 -1.26
N LEU A 494 -9.61 0.51 -0.35
CA LEU A 494 -10.36 1.72 -0.67
C LEU A 494 -9.45 2.82 -1.22
N GLY A 495 -8.38 3.15 -0.49
CA GLY A 495 -7.46 4.20 -0.93
C GLY A 495 -6.79 3.86 -2.27
N ALA A 496 -6.31 2.62 -2.43
CA ALA A 496 -5.72 2.17 -3.68
C ALA A 496 -6.74 2.15 -4.85
N PHE A 497 -7.98 1.73 -4.59
CA PHE A 497 -9.04 1.76 -5.61
C PHE A 497 -9.33 3.19 -6.10
N ILE A 498 -9.43 4.15 -5.17
CA ILE A 498 -9.69 5.56 -5.51
C ILE A 498 -8.55 6.10 -6.38
N LEU A 499 -7.28 5.84 -6.03
CA LEU A 499 -6.13 6.25 -6.84
C LEU A 499 -6.22 5.67 -8.26
N ALA A 500 -6.41 4.36 -8.39
CA ALA A 500 -6.54 3.69 -9.69
C ALA A 500 -7.73 4.21 -10.51
N ALA A 501 -8.87 4.49 -9.85
CA ALA A 501 -10.06 4.99 -10.51
C ALA A 501 -9.85 6.43 -11.04
N VAL A 502 -9.22 7.30 -10.24
CA VAL A 502 -8.88 8.67 -10.65
C VAL A 502 -7.92 8.67 -11.85
N GLU A 503 -6.87 7.84 -11.83
CA GLU A 503 -5.95 7.74 -12.95
C GLU A 503 -6.63 7.17 -14.22
N TYR A 504 -7.53 6.19 -14.08
CA TYR A 504 -8.32 5.69 -15.20
C TYR A 504 -9.24 6.79 -15.78
N GLU A 505 -9.95 7.48 -14.94
CA GLU A 505 -10.88 8.54 -15.33
C GLU A 505 -10.15 9.72 -15.95
N ARG A 506 -9.00 10.10 -15.43
CA ARG A 506 -8.10 11.09 -16.03
C ARG A 506 -7.66 10.70 -17.44
N ALA A 507 -7.39 9.43 -17.67
CA ALA A 507 -6.92 8.93 -18.96
C ALA A 507 -8.04 8.76 -20.01
N TYR A 508 -9.25 8.36 -19.57
CA TYR A 508 -10.29 7.90 -20.49
C TYR A 508 -11.64 8.63 -20.34
N LEU A 509 -11.83 9.40 -19.27
CA LEU A 509 -13.04 10.19 -19.00
C LEU A 509 -12.66 11.63 -18.62
N PRO A 510 -11.89 12.36 -19.46
CA PRO A 510 -11.44 13.71 -19.12
C PRO A 510 -12.62 14.63 -18.81
N LEU A 511 -12.40 15.62 -17.96
CA LEU A 511 -13.39 16.66 -17.66
C LEU A 511 -13.56 17.56 -18.89
N ALA A 512 -14.77 18.09 -19.10
CA ALA A 512 -15.11 18.89 -20.30
C ALA A 512 -14.26 20.16 -20.49
N SER A 513 -13.54 20.61 -19.47
CA SER A 513 -12.61 21.74 -19.50
C SER A 513 -11.18 21.36 -19.91
N GLU A 514 -10.85 20.08 -19.98
CA GLU A 514 -9.55 19.61 -20.43
C GLU A 514 -9.63 19.26 -21.93
N GLU A 515 -9.33 20.23 -22.80
CA GLU A 515 -9.00 19.87 -24.18
C GLU A 515 -7.80 18.92 -24.17
N PRO A 516 -7.83 17.79 -24.93
CA PRO A 516 -6.71 16.86 -24.96
C PRO A 516 -5.44 17.59 -25.39
N ILE A 517 -4.45 17.62 -24.53
CA ILE A 517 -3.09 18.10 -24.87
C ILE A 517 -2.55 17.12 -25.93
N GLY A 518 -2.81 17.40 -27.20
CA GLY A 518 -2.20 16.62 -28.28
C GLY A 518 -3.00 16.36 -29.55
N CYS A 519 -3.98 17.16 -29.93
CA CYS A 519 -4.48 17.13 -31.31
C CYS A 519 -4.68 18.55 -31.85
N LYS A 520 -3.59 19.21 -32.20
CA LYS A 520 -3.65 20.25 -33.25
C LYS A 520 -3.80 19.51 -34.59
N CYS A 521 -4.98 19.04 -34.90
CA CYS A 521 -5.34 18.71 -36.26
C CYS A 521 -5.29 20.00 -37.08
N LEU A 522 -4.35 20.06 -38.01
CA LEU A 522 -4.33 21.03 -39.09
C LEU A 522 -5.73 21.11 -39.70
N LYS A 523 -6.37 22.26 -39.55
CA LYS A 523 -7.47 22.66 -40.45
C LYS A 523 -6.86 22.89 -41.82
N VAL A 524 -6.90 21.89 -42.69
CA VAL A 524 -6.70 22.09 -44.10
C VAL A 524 -7.97 22.74 -44.61
N SER A 525 -7.91 24.04 -44.84
CA SER A 525 -8.92 24.76 -45.63
C SER A 525 -8.76 24.31 -47.09
N LEU A 526 -9.74 23.52 -47.56
CA LEU A 526 -9.97 23.37 -48.99
C LEU A 526 -10.65 24.65 -49.48
N GLN A 527 -9.93 25.44 -50.26
CA GLN A 527 -10.49 26.36 -51.23
C GLN A 527 -10.69 25.64 -52.56
#